data_f231a4ed34f68da4bc72463a7b791a0a
#
_entry.id   f231a4ed34f68da4bc72463a7b791a0a
#
_cell.length_a   1.000
_cell.length_b   1.000
_cell.length_c   1.000
_cell.angle_alpha   90.00
_cell.angle_beta   90.00
_cell.angle_gamma   90.00
#
_symmetry.space_group_name_H-M   'P 1'
#
loop_
_entity.id
_entity.type
_entity.pdbx_description
1 polymer ?
#
loop_
_entity_poly.entity_id
_entity_poly.type
_entity_poly.pdbx_seq_one_letter_code
_entity_poly.pdbx_strand_id
1 'polypeptide(L)'
;MHSPTVQINTKRLLSTIAESSSIGATANHGLHRLALTEEDRQVRHLFTQWLENEGLDVRIDDFGNIYGRREGRLKEASPIVMGSHLDSQPQGGDMTVCSAFLPPLK
;
A
#
# COMPACT_ATOMS: atom_id res chain seq x y z
N MET A 1 -32.51 -10.36 3.83
CA MET A 1 -31.26 -10.62 3.08
C MET A 1 -30.10 -9.96 3.82
N HIS A 2 -29.18 -10.77 4.31
CA HIS A 2 -28.02 -10.24 5.03
C HIS A 2 -26.95 -9.80 4.05
N SER A 3 -26.52 -8.53 4.15
CA SER A 3 -25.29 -8.11 3.50
C SER A 3 -24.12 -8.82 4.19
N PRO A 4 -23.14 -9.35 3.44
CA PRO A 4 -21.99 -9.96 4.07
C PRO A 4 -21.27 -8.93 4.93
N THR A 5 -20.98 -9.28 6.17
CA THR A 5 -20.18 -8.43 7.04
C THR A 5 -18.75 -8.47 6.56
N VAL A 6 -18.23 -7.30 6.19
CA VAL A 6 -16.82 -7.17 5.82
C VAL A 6 -16.00 -7.14 7.12
N GLN A 7 -15.10 -8.08 7.26
CA GLN A 7 -14.21 -8.16 8.41
C GLN A 7 -12.77 -8.04 7.97
N ILE A 8 -11.98 -7.35 8.80
CA ILE A 8 -10.55 -7.22 8.58
C ILE A 8 -9.85 -8.50 9.03
N ASN A 9 -8.99 -9.04 8.18
CA ASN A 9 -8.08 -10.09 8.58
C ASN A 9 -6.90 -9.45 9.33
N THR A 10 -6.99 -9.41 10.65
CA THR A 10 -6.01 -8.73 11.51
C THR A 10 -4.61 -9.30 11.33
N LYS A 11 -4.48 -10.61 11.23
CA LYS A 11 -3.18 -11.27 11.04
C LYS A 11 -2.52 -10.83 9.73
N ARG A 12 -3.27 -10.80 8.64
CA ARG A 12 -2.77 -10.35 7.33
C ARG A 12 -2.39 -8.87 7.39
N LEU A 13 -3.21 -8.04 8.01
CA LEU A 13 -2.94 -6.63 8.18
C LEU A 13 -1.63 -6.39 8.91
N LEU A 14 -1.44 -7.02 10.06
CA LEU A 14 -0.24 -6.85 10.85
C LEU A 14 1.01 -7.39 10.14
N SER A 15 0.91 -8.50 9.43
CA SER A 15 2.04 -9.03 8.68
C SER A 15 2.41 -8.13 7.49
N THR A 16 1.43 -7.52 6.84
CA THR A 16 1.65 -6.56 5.75
C THR A 16 2.38 -5.32 6.27
N ILE A 17 1.95 -4.78 7.40
CA ILE A 17 2.61 -3.64 8.05
C ILE A 17 4.05 -4.01 8.41
N ALA A 18 4.26 -5.16 9.02
CA ALA A 18 5.60 -5.62 9.43
C ALA A 18 6.53 -5.79 8.23
N GLU A 19 6.04 -6.38 7.15
CA GLU A 19 6.83 -6.55 5.93
C GLU A 19 7.24 -5.22 5.32
N SER A 20 6.31 -4.28 5.19
CA SER A 20 6.60 -2.95 4.68
C SER A 20 7.56 -2.19 5.60
N SER A 21 7.36 -2.28 6.90
CA SER A 21 8.15 -1.55 7.89
C SER A 21 9.58 -2.07 8.02
N SER A 22 9.87 -3.26 7.51
CA SER A 22 11.24 -3.79 7.48
C SER A 22 12.13 -3.03 6.50
N ILE A 23 11.53 -2.38 5.48
CA ILE A 23 12.25 -1.60 4.49
C ILE A 23 12.45 -0.19 5.03
N GLY A 24 13.68 0.14 5.41
CA GLY A 24 14.03 1.41 6.02
C GLY A 24 13.80 1.46 7.53
N ALA A 25 13.73 0.31 8.18
CA ALA A 25 13.54 0.24 9.64
C ALA A 25 14.73 0.86 10.38
N THR A 26 14.42 1.63 11.44
CA THR A 26 15.42 2.21 12.32
C THR A 26 15.56 1.39 13.60
N ALA A 27 16.65 1.63 14.36
CA ALA A 27 16.88 0.96 15.63
C ALA A 27 15.79 1.24 16.67
N ASN A 28 15.07 2.35 16.53
CA ASN A 28 14.03 2.77 17.45
C ASN A 28 12.62 2.39 16.97
N HIS A 29 12.49 1.38 16.12
CA HIS A 29 11.22 0.91 15.56
C HIS A 29 10.47 1.96 14.73
N GLY A 30 11.19 2.90 14.14
CA GLY A 30 10.63 3.86 13.20
C GLY A 30 10.99 3.55 11.76
N LEU A 31 10.71 4.49 10.87
CA LEU A 31 11.05 4.41 9.46
C LEU A 31 11.94 5.56 9.04
N HIS A 32 12.96 5.23 8.24
CA HIS A 32 13.79 6.18 7.51
C HIS A 32 13.74 5.76 6.04
N ARG A 33 12.79 6.31 5.31
CA ARG A 33 12.51 5.89 3.93
C ARG A 33 12.13 7.11 3.09
N LEU A 34 13.14 7.93 2.80
CA LEU A 34 12.94 9.14 2.04
C LEU A 34 12.67 8.82 0.57
N ALA A 35 11.90 9.69 -0.09
CA ALA A 35 11.63 9.57 -1.51
C ALA A 35 12.95 9.54 -2.31
N LEU A 36 12.97 8.75 -3.40
CA LEU A 36 14.10 8.62 -4.31
C LEU A 36 15.34 7.95 -3.71
N THR A 37 15.21 7.28 -2.57
CA THR A 37 16.27 6.46 -1.98
C THR A 37 16.12 4.99 -2.40
N GLU A 38 17.12 4.17 -2.08
CA GLU A 38 17.05 2.72 -2.33
C GLU A 38 15.91 2.07 -1.54
N GLU A 39 15.68 2.52 -0.30
CA GLU A 39 14.57 2.04 0.53
C GLU A 39 13.23 2.37 -0.12
N ASP A 40 13.09 3.55 -0.68
CA ASP A 40 11.89 3.94 -1.43
C ASP A 40 11.70 3.03 -2.65
N ARG A 41 12.76 2.75 -3.40
CA ARG A 41 12.70 1.83 -4.53
C ARG A 41 12.23 0.44 -4.11
N GLN A 42 12.74 -0.08 -3.01
CA GLN A 42 12.38 -1.39 -2.50
C GLN A 42 10.91 -1.47 -2.09
N VAL A 43 10.41 -0.48 -1.35
CA VAL A 43 9.02 -0.49 -0.92
C VAL A 43 8.06 -0.29 -2.10
N ARG A 44 8.45 0.49 -3.09
CA ARG A 44 7.68 0.67 -4.32
C ARG A 44 7.56 -0.64 -5.08
N HIS A 45 8.64 -1.41 -5.15
CA HIS A 45 8.65 -2.73 -5.76
C HIS A 45 7.74 -3.70 -4.99
N LEU A 46 7.85 -3.74 -3.68
CA LEU A 46 6.99 -4.55 -2.82
C LEU A 46 5.52 -4.21 -3.00
N PHE A 47 5.18 -2.93 -2.99
CA PHE A 47 3.81 -2.47 -3.18
C PHE A 47 3.26 -2.86 -4.56
N THR A 48 4.07 -2.71 -5.60
CA THR A 48 3.70 -3.13 -6.96
C THR A 48 3.40 -4.63 -7.01
N GLN A 49 4.23 -5.45 -6.37
CA GLN A 49 4.00 -6.88 -6.28
C GLN A 49 2.68 -7.22 -5.57
N TRP A 50 2.36 -6.52 -4.49
CA TRP A 50 1.10 -6.71 -3.79
C TRP A 50 -0.10 -6.41 -4.68
N LEU A 51 -0.03 -5.31 -5.43
CA LEU A 51 -1.11 -4.95 -6.37
C LEU A 51 -1.28 -6.01 -7.45
N GLU A 52 -0.20 -6.50 -8.02
CA GLU A 52 -0.22 -7.55 -9.04
C GLU A 52 -0.78 -8.86 -8.48
N ASN A 53 -0.40 -9.24 -7.27
CA ASN A 53 -0.89 -10.44 -6.61
C ASN A 53 -2.40 -10.38 -6.33
N GLU A 54 -2.95 -9.19 -6.16
CA GLU A 54 -4.39 -8.99 -6.01
C GLU A 54 -5.12 -8.91 -7.35
N GLY A 55 -4.42 -9.08 -8.46
CA GLY A 55 -5.01 -9.05 -9.80
C GLY A 55 -5.36 -7.64 -10.29
N LEU A 56 -4.74 -6.62 -9.72
CA LEU A 56 -4.98 -5.25 -10.13
C LEU A 56 -4.11 -4.87 -11.34
N ASP A 57 -4.64 -3.99 -12.17
CA ASP A 57 -3.87 -3.38 -13.26
C ASP A 57 -2.98 -2.28 -12.67
N VAL A 58 -1.67 -2.45 -12.80
CA VAL A 58 -0.69 -1.55 -12.19
C VAL A 58 -0.17 -0.56 -13.23
N ARG A 59 -0.20 0.72 -12.89
CA ARG A 59 0.37 1.79 -13.70
C ARG A 59 1.22 2.71 -12.84
N ILE A 60 2.28 3.23 -13.46
CA ILE A 60 3.16 4.22 -12.83
C ILE A 60 3.22 5.41 -13.79
N ASP A 61 2.88 6.59 -13.30
CA ASP A 61 2.91 7.80 -14.13
C ASP A 61 4.31 8.44 -14.16
N ASP A 62 4.43 9.54 -14.91
CA ASP A 62 5.70 10.23 -15.09
C ASP A 62 6.23 10.90 -13.82
N PHE A 63 5.37 11.09 -12.82
CA PHE A 63 5.74 11.63 -11.51
C PHE A 63 6.08 10.53 -10.49
N GLY A 64 5.96 9.26 -10.90
CA GLY A 64 6.23 8.14 -10.03
C GLY A 64 5.06 7.70 -9.17
N ASN A 65 3.85 8.21 -9.40
CA ASN A 65 2.67 7.72 -8.69
C ASN A 65 2.33 6.30 -9.15
N ILE A 66 2.07 5.41 -8.20
CA ILE A 66 1.70 4.03 -8.46
C ILE A 66 0.19 3.88 -8.30
N TYR A 67 -0.45 3.34 -9.33
CA TYR A 67 -1.88 3.08 -9.35
C TYR A 67 -2.14 1.59 -9.48
N GLY A 68 -2.99 1.06 -8.60
CA GLY A 68 -3.56 -0.27 -8.76
C GLY A 68 -5.05 -0.11 -9.03
N ARG A 69 -5.51 -0.54 -10.21
CA ARG A 69 -6.90 -0.38 -10.61
C ARG A 69 -7.59 -1.73 -10.69
N ARG A 70 -8.76 -1.81 -10.08
CA ARG A 70 -9.69 -2.92 -10.26
C ARG A 70 -10.87 -2.44 -11.08
N GLU A 71 -11.22 -3.18 -12.13
CA GLU A 71 -12.40 -2.89 -12.92
C GLU A 71 -13.65 -3.20 -12.11
N GLY A 72 -14.58 -2.26 -12.07
CA GLY A 72 -15.87 -2.44 -11.42
C GLY A 72 -16.87 -3.16 -12.33
N ARG A 73 -18.02 -3.51 -11.78
CA ARG A 73 -19.11 -4.12 -12.55
C ARG A 73 -19.71 -3.17 -13.57
N LEU A 74 -19.77 -1.89 -13.24
CA LEU A 74 -20.32 -0.83 -14.10
C LEU A 74 -19.16 -0.07 -14.76
N LYS A 75 -18.91 -0.36 -16.02
CA LYS A 75 -17.78 0.24 -16.74
C LYS A 75 -17.91 1.75 -16.91
N GLU A 76 -19.14 2.26 -16.87
CA GLU A 76 -19.42 3.69 -17.05
C GLU A 76 -19.39 4.48 -15.74
N ALA A 77 -19.33 3.79 -14.61
CA ALA A 77 -19.27 4.45 -13.31
C ALA A 77 -17.90 5.05 -13.06
N SER A 78 -17.89 6.19 -12.39
CA SER A 78 -16.63 6.80 -11.95
C SER A 78 -15.93 5.94 -10.93
N PRO A 79 -14.60 5.84 -10.97
CA PRO A 79 -13.86 5.04 -9.99
C PRO A 79 -13.90 5.68 -8.60
N ILE A 80 -13.84 4.83 -7.58
CA ILE A 80 -13.55 5.27 -6.22
C ILE A 80 -12.04 5.24 -6.06
N VAL A 81 -11.47 6.35 -5.63
CA VAL A 81 -10.02 6.49 -5.49
C VAL A 81 -9.65 6.70 -4.03
N MET A 82 -8.65 5.97 -3.58
CA MET A 82 -8.05 6.18 -2.27
C MET A 82 -6.53 6.10 -2.42
N GLY A 83 -5.80 6.76 -1.56
CA GLY A 83 -4.34 6.72 -1.64
C GLY A 83 -3.66 7.40 -0.48
N SER A 84 -2.35 7.23 -0.46
CA SER A 84 -1.45 7.85 0.49
C SER A 84 -0.05 7.88 -0.13
N HIS A 85 1.00 7.86 0.67
CA HIS A 85 2.37 7.88 0.20
C HIS A 85 3.19 6.77 0.85
N LEU A 86 4.26 6.34 0.19
CA LEU A 86 5.13 5.25 0.67
C LEU A 86 6.37 5.77 1.39
N ASP A 87 6.81 6.96 1.05
CA ASP A 87 7.98 7.58 1.67
C ASP A 87 7.69 8.02 3.10
N SER A 88 8.73 8.20 3.86
CA SER A 88 8.64 8.73 5.22
C SER A 88 9.50 9.96 5.37
N GLN A 89 9.27 10.73 6.43
CA GLN A 89 10.23 11.70 6.90
C GLN A 89 11.41 10.97 7.59
N PRO A 90 12.54 11.64 7.89
CA PRO A 90 13.74 10.96 8.39
C PRO A 90 13.56 10.07 9.62
N GLN A 91 12.54 10.29 10.45
CA GLN A 91 12.23 9.44 11.60
C GLN A 91 10.73 9.29 11.73
N GLY A 92 10.11 8.72 10.71
CA GLY A 92 8.68 8.53 10.68
C GLY A 92 8.22 7.28 11.45
N GLY A 93 6.95 7.27 11.83
CA GLY A 93 6.31 6.07 12.35
C GLY A 93 5.86 5.14 11.23
N ASP A 94 5.84 3.84 11.49
CA ASP A 94 5.51 2.84 10.49
C ASP A 94 4.00 2.71 10.21
N MET A 95 3.17 2.97 11.20
CA MET A 95 1.73 2.73 11.12
C MET A 95 1.00 3.73 10.21
N THR A 96 1.48 4.96 10.15
CA THR A 96 0.77 6.05 9.47
C THR A 96 0.73 5.87 7.95
N VAL A 97 1.84 5.45 7.35
CA VAL A 97 1.95 5.30 5.90
C VAL A 97 1.44 3.94 5.45
N CYS A 98 1.88 2.87 6.10
CA CYS A 98 1.60 1.50 5.65
C CYS A 98 0.11 1.15 5.69
N SER A 99 -0.62 1.64 6.68
CA SER A 99 -2.03 1.31 6.83
C SER A 99 -2.90 1.81 5.68
N ALA A 100 -2.50 2.90 5.04
CA ALA A 100 -3.25 3.49 3.92
C ALA A 100 -3.15 2.67 2.63
N PHE A 101 -2.12 1.82 2.51
CA PHE A 101 -1.86 1.05 1.28
C PHE A 101 -2.19 -0.43 1.41
N LEU A 102 -2.93 -0.80 2.42
CA LEU A 102 -3.31 -2.21 2.57
C LEU A 102 -4.30 -2.63 1.49
N PRO A 103 -4.14 -3.85 0.96
CA PRO A 103 -5.05 -4.33 -0.07
C PRO A 103 -6.49 -4.33 0.45
N PRO A 104 -7.46 -3.98 -0.40
CA PRO A 104 -8.86 -4.08 0.00
C PRO A 104 -9.23 -5.52 0.33
N LEU A 105 -10.10 -5.66 1.30
CA LEU A 105 -10.61 -6.97 1.68
C LEU A 105 -11.48 -7.55 0.56
N LYS A 106 -11.26 -8.79 0.30
CA LYS A 106 -12.14 -9.54 -0.61
C LYS A 106 -13.31 -10.14 0.14
#